data_4b332b1d5b524944a8e6338aec3e2ef4
#
_entry.id   4b332b1d5b524944a8e6338aec3e2ef4
#
_cell.length_a   1.000
_cell.length_b   1.000
_cell.length_c   1.000
_cell.angle_alpha   90.00
_cell.angle_beta   90.00
_cell.angle_gamma   90.00
#
_symmetry.space_group_name_H-M   'P 1'
#
loop_
_entity.id
_entity.type
_entity.pdbx_description
1 polymer ?
#
loop_
_entity_poly.entity_id
_entity_poly.type
_entity_poly.pdbx_seq_one_letter_code
_entity_poly.pdbx_strand_id
1 'polypeptide(L)'
;MTVTEEPIGQRIARLRANLGWTQQDLAERLAISRVAVSHIELGLSMPGERTITLLAGLFKCEPLQLVAGTDYPPARAERLPFVACRYTEVELQLALLARDRAWLAEMGAAAGARAAAIIDEWRWRLDQLARETLDRRERALIAAARRELDG
;
A
#
# COMPACT_ATOMS: atom_id res chain seq x y z
N MET A 1 -28.00 -10.56 12.42
CA MET A 1 -27.11 -10.49 11.25
C MET A 1 -25.76 -11.09 11.65
N THR A 2 -25.44 -12.24 11.08
CA THR A 2 -24.09 -12.80 11.23
C THR A 2 -23.15 -12.00 10.33
N VAL A 3 -22.22 -11.27 10.93
CA VAL A 3 -21.11 -10.67 10.19
C VAL A 3 -20.23 -11.84 9.75
N THR A 4 -20.19 -12.11 8.45
CA THR A 4 -19.29 -13.13 7.90
C THR A 4 -17.87 -12.59 8.01
N GLU A 5 -17.07 -13.20 8.87
CA GLU A 5 -15.65 -12.85 9.00
C GLU A 5 -14.90 -13.30 7.74
N GLU A 6 -14.15 -12.37 7.15
CA GLU A 6 -13.26 -12.68 6.04
C GLU A 6 -12.08 -13.51 6.54
N PRO A 7 -11.71 -14.63 5.89
CA PRO A 7 -10.47 -15.31 6.23
C PRO A 7 -9.27 -14.38 6.07
N ILE A 8 -8.38 -14.34 7.08
CA ILE A 8 -7.19 -13.47 7.04
C ILE A 8 -6.31 -13.79 5.84
N GLY A 9 -6.18 -15.06 5.48
CA GLY A 9 -5.40 -15.46 4.30
C GLY A 9 -5.94 -14.87 3.00
N GLN A 10 -7.25 -14.80 2.82
CA GLN A 10 -7.87 -14.17 1.66
C GLN A 10 -7.61 -12.66 1.62
N ARG A 11 -7.68 -11.99 2.75
CA ARG A 11 -7.34 -10.56 2.83
C ARG A 11 -5.90 -10.31 2.46
N ILE A 12 -4.97 -11.12 2.97
CA ILE A 12 -3.55 -11.03 2.64
C ILE A 12 -3.33 -11.23 1.13
N ALA A 13 -3.95 -12.24 0.54
CA ALA A 13 -3.86 -12.50 -0.89
C ALA A 13 -4.38 -11.33 -1.73
N ARG A 14 -5.51 -10.74 -1.34
CA ARG A 14 -6.11 -9.58 -2.01
C ARG A 14 -5.19 -8.37 -1.93
N LEU A 15 -4.68 -8.04 -0.75
CA LEU A 15 -3.78 -6.90 -0.56
C LEU A 15 -2.46 -7.08 -1.33
N ARG A 16 -1.93 -8.30 -1.34
CA ARG A 16 -0.76 -8.65 -2.16
C ARG A 16 -1.02 -8.42 -3.65
N ALA A 17 -2.15 -8.94 -4.15
CA ALA A 17 -2.52 -8.81 -5.55
C ALA A 17 -2.73 -7.35 -5.96
N ASN A 18 -3.32 -6.54 -5.07
CA ASN A 18 -3.52 -5.10 -5.29
C ASN A 18 -2.19 -4.35 -5.47
N LEU A 19 -1.11 -4.84 -4.87
CA LEU A 19 0.24 -4.29 -5.04
C LEU A 19 0.96 -4.85 -6.28
N GLY A 20 0.33 -5.77 -7.02
CA GLY A 20 0.94 -6.42 -8.17
C GLY A 20 2.04 -7.41 -7.82
N TRP A 21 2.08 -7.89 -6.57
CA TRP A 21 3.10 -8.83 -6.11
C TRP A 21 2.67 -10.28 -6.31
N THR A 22 3.64 -11.13 -6.69
CA THR A 22 3.48 -12.58 -6.65
C THR A 22 3.64 -13.10 -5.21
N GLN A 23 3.26 -14.37 -4.97
CA GLN A 23 3.54 -15.01 -3.69
C GLN A 23 5.04 -15.04 -3.38
N GLN A 24 5.88 -15.24 -4.39
CA GLN A 24 7.33 -15.19 -4.26
C GLN A 24 7.82 -13.80 -3.85
N ASP A 25 7.28 -12.75 -4.43
CA ASP A 25 7.59 -11.35 -4.04
C ASP A 25 7.29 -11.10 -2.57
N LEU A 26 6.14 -11.56 -2.08
CA LEU A 26 5.76 -11.43 -0.68
C LEU A 26 6.66 -12.28 0.23
N ALA A 27 6.95 -13.51 -0.16
CA ALA A 27 7.81 -14.41 0.58
C ALA A 27 9.20 -13.82 0.81
N GLU A 28 9.78 -13.22 -0.21
CA GLU A 28 11.10 -12.56 -0.11
C GLU A 28 11.07 -11.38 0.87
N ARG A 29 10.00 -10.58 0.85
CA ARG A 29 9.85 -9.45 1.77
C ARG A 29 9.65 -9.87 3.22
N LEU A 30 9.03 -11.02 3.44
CA LEU A 30 8.80 -11.58 4.78
C LEU A 30 9.93 -12.47 5.25
N ALA A 31 10.90 -12.78 4.40
CA ALA A 31 11.98 -13.75 4.65
C ALA A 31 11.44 -15.13 5.04
N ILE A 32 10.41 -15.59 4.35
CA ILE A 32 9.82 -16.94 4.47
C ILE A 32 9.74 -17.59 3.10
N SER A 33 9.39 -18.87 3.04
CA SER A 33 9.25 -19.57 1.77
C SER A 33 7.94 -19.19 1.05
N ARG A 34 7.94 -19.34 -0.28
CA ARG A 34 6.71 -19.18 -1.08
C ARG A 34 5.62 -20.15 -0.63
N VAL A 35 6.00 -21.38 -0.25
CA VAL A 35 5.06 -22.38 0.27
C VAL A 35 4.40 -21.90 1.56
N ALA A 36 5.16 -21.26 2.45
CA ALA A 36 4.61 -20.68 3.68
C ALA A 36 3.58 -19.58 3.37
N VAL A 37 3.85 -18.70 2.40
CA VAL A 37 2.89 -17.70 1.94
C VAL A 37 1.63 -18.37 1.39
N SER A 38 1.79 -19.38 0.54
CA SER A 38 0.66 -20.15 -0.02
C SER A 38 -0.20 -20.77 1.07
N HIS A 39 0.39 -21.37 2.10
CA HIS A 39 -0.34 -21.96 3.22
C HIS A 39 -1.12 -20.90 4.02
N ILE A 40 -0.54 -19.74 4.24
CA ILE A 40 -1.24 -18.63 4.90
C ILE A 40 -2.44 -18.17 4.07
N GLU A 41 -2.25 -17.95 2.77
CA GLU A 41 -3.32 -17.47 1.89
C GLU A 41 -4.46 -18.49 1.72
N LEU A 42 -4.14 -19.78 1.77
CA LEU A 42 -5.15 -20.87 1.70
C LEU A 42 -5.83 -21.15 3.04
N GLY A 43 -5.40 -20.53 4.13
CA GLY A 43 -5.93 -20.78 5.46
C GLY A 43 -5.44 -22.09 6.11
N LEU A 44 -4.40 -22.71 5.56
CA LEU A 44 -3.78 -23.93 6.12
C LEU A 44 -2.87 -23.62 7.31
N SER A 45 -2.43 -22.36 7.42
CA SER A 45 -1.55 -21.89 8.48
C SER A 45 -2.00 -20.50 8.91
N MET A 46 -2.11 -20.29 10.22
CA MET A 46 -2.40 -18.98 10.79
C MET A 46 -1.12 -18.20 11.02
N PRO A 47 -0.95 -16.99 10.44
CA PRO A 47 0.26 -16.22 10.68
C PRO A 47 0.38 -15.78 12.14
N GLY A 48 1.60 -15.81 12.67
CA GLY A 48 1.87 -15.32 14.01
C GLY A 48 1.89 -13.79 14.07
N GLU A 49 1.95 -13.25 15.28
CA GLU A 49 1.90 -11.80 15.53
C GLU A 49 3.04 -11.06 14.82
N ARG A 50 4.23 -11.64 14.79
CA ARG A 50 5.36 -11.05 14.06
C ARG A 50 5.08 -10.95 12.57
N THR A 51 4.56 -12.00 11.97
CA THR A 51 4.21 -12.03 10.54
C THR A 51 3.12 -11.00 10.22
N ILE A 52 2.08 -10.91 11.05
CA ILE A 52 1.04 -9.90 10.90
C ILE A 52 1.63 -8.49 10.99
N THR A 53 2.52 -8.23 11.93
CA THR A 53 3.17 -6.93 12.08
C THR A 53 3.99 -6.56 10.84
N LEU A 54 4.75 -7.50 10.29
CA LEU A 54 5.52 -7.30 9.06
C LEU A 54 4.61 -7.06 7.85
N LEU A 55 3.55 -7.85 7.72
CA LEU A 55 2.55 -7.69 6.65
C LEU A 55 1.87 -6.32 6.71
N ALA A 56 1.47 -5.89 7.90
CA ALA A 56 0.86 -4.58 8.10
C ALA A 56 1.80 -3.45 7.65
N GLY A 57 3.09 -3.55 7.95
CA GLY A 57 4.10 -2.61 7.47
C GLY A 57 4.20 -2.57 5.95
N LEU A 58 4.17 -3.74 5.30
CA LEU A 58 4.20 -3.84 3.83
C LEU A 58 2.93 -3.28 3.19
N PHE A 59 1.77 -3.49 3.79
CA PHE A 59 0.47 -3.03 3.30
C PHE A 59 0.10 -1.62 3.77
N LYS A 60 0.97 -0.97 4.52
CA LYS A 60 0.79 0.40 5.01
C LYS A 60 -0.48 0.59 5.86
N CYS A 61 -0.67 -0.32 6.81
CA CYS A 61 -1.75 -0.24 7.78
C CYS A 61 -1.26 -0.65 9.18
N GLU A 62 -2.07 -0.36 10.19
CA GLU A 62 -1.82 -0.85 11.54
C GLU A 62 -2.07 -2.36 11.60
N PRO A 63 -1.32 -3.12 12.42
CA PRO A 63 -1.56 -4.56 12.60
C PRO A 63 -3.01 -4.89 12.97
N LEU A 64 -3.64 -4.12 13.85
CA LEU A 64 -5.05 -4.31 14.23
C LEU A 64 -6.00 -4.05 13.05
N GLN A 65 -5.70 -3.11 12.18
CA GLN A 65 -6.48 -2.86 10.97
C GLN A 65 -6.38 -4.03 9.98
N LEU A 66 -5.21 -4.62 9.87
CA LEU A 66 -5.01 -5.77 8.98
C LEU A 66 -5.89 -6.96 9.37
N VAL A 67 -6.07 -7.21 10.67
CA VAL A 67 -6.82 -8.35 11.17
C VAL A 67 -8.29 -8.05 11.50
N ALA A 68 -8.69 -6.79 11.56
CA ALA A 68 -10.05 -6.38 11.89
C ALA A 68 -11.07 -6.94 10.89
N GLY A 69 -12.15 -7.55 11.40
CA GLY A 69 -13.18 -8.17 10.56
C GLY A 69 -12.74 -9.47 9.89
N THR A 70 -11.64 -10.08 10.34
CA THR A 70 -11.15 -11.37 9.85
C THR A 70 -11.31 -12.45 10.92
N ASP A 71 -11.02 -13.69 10.54
CA ASP A 71 -11.00 -14.86 11.43
C ASP A 71 -9.72 -14.95 12.31
N TYR A 72 -8.88 -13.91 12.30
CA TYR A 72 -7.68 -13.88 13.15
C TYR A 72 -8.06 -13.94 14.62
N PRO A 73 -7.46 -14.84 15.43
CA PRO A 73 -7.87 -15.05 16.82
C PRO A 73 -7.81 -13.78 17.66
N PRO A 74 -8.92 -13.38 18.33
CA PRO A 74 -8.96 -12.14 19.13
C PRO A 74 -7.89 -12.09 20.22
N ALA A 75 -7.57 -13.21 20.85
CA ALA A 75 -6.54 -13.28 21.89
C ALA A 75 -5.13 -12.96 21.34
N ARG A 76 -4.87 -13.29 20.08
CA ARG A 76 -3.62 -12.91 19.41
C ARG A 76 -3.65 -11.46 18.93
N ALA A 77 -4.82 -11.00 18.46
CA ALA A 77 -4.99 -9.61 18.04
C ALA A 77 -4.71 -8.62 19.17
N GLU A 78 -5.07 -8.94 20.39
CA GLU A 78 -4.79 -8.11 21.59
C GLU A 78 -3.30 -7.90 21.85
N ARG A 79 -2.44 -8.79 21.36
CA ARG A 79 -0.99 -8.69 21.52
C ARG A 79 -0.30 -7.92 20.39
N LEU A 80 -1.04 -7.53 19.36
CA LEU A 80 -0.45 -6.82 18.24
C LEU A 80 -0.02 -5.41 18.68
N PRO A 81 1.20 -4.98 18.29
CA PRO A 81 1.69 -3.66 18.64
C PRO A 81 1.01 -2.57 17.83
N PHE A 82 1.02 -1.34 18.36
CA PHE A 82 0.79 -0.16 17.55
C PHE A 82 2.10 0.21 16.84
N VAL A 83 2.07 0.27 15.53
CA VAL A 83 3.25 0.57 14.72
C VAL A 83 2.90 1.69 13.74
N ALA A 84 3.62 2.80 13.81
CA ALA A 84 3.46 3.87 12.84
C ALA A 84 3.77 3.35 11.42
N CYS A 85 2.86 3.59 10.49
CA CYS A 85 3.10 3.25 9.10
C CYS A 85 4.30 4.06 8.58
N ARG A 86 5.24 3.37 7.95
CA ARG A 86 6.39 4.00 7.31
C ARG A 86 6.15 4.10 5.82
N TYR A 87 6.29 5.31 5.32
CA TYR A 87 6.22 5.59 3.89
C TYR A 87 7.60 5.98 3.40
N THR A 88 7.96 5.55 2.21
CA THR A 88 9.12 6.11 1.51
C THR A 88 8.78 7.52 1.06
N GLU A 89 9.80 8.31 0.73
CA GLU A 89 9.58 9.66 0.17
C GLU A 89 8.72 9.59 -1.11
N VAL A 90 8.96 8.60 -1.95
CA VAL A 90 8.18 8.38 -3.17
C VAL A 90 6.71 8.11 -2.84
N GLU A 91 6.43 7.18 -1.93
CA GLU A 91 5.07 6.85 -1.53
C GLU A 91 4.34 8.07 -0.95
N LEU A 92 5.03 8.87 -0.13
CA LEU A 92 4.47 10.09 0.43
C LEU A 92 4.13 11.11 -0.67
N GLN A 93 5.06 11.37 -1.57
CA GLN A 93 4.84 12.33 -2.66
C GLN A 93 3.72 11.90 -3.59
N LEU A 94 3.62 10.61 -3.92
CA LEU A 94 2.52 10.09 -4.74
C LEU A 94 1.17 10.19 -4.03
N ALA A 95 1.12 10.00 -2.72
CA ALA A 95 -0.11 10.18 -1.93
C ALA A 95 -0.55 11.66 -1.92
N LEU A 96 0.39 12.59 -1.78
CA LEU A 96 0.12 14.03 -1.86
C LEU A 96 -0.37 14.44 -3.25
N LEU A 97 0.22 13.91 -4.31
CA LEU A 97 -0.24 14.12 -5.69
C LEU A 97 -1.68 13.64 -5.88
N ALA A 98 -1.99 12.43 -5.40
CA ALA A 98 -3.35 11.88 -5.50
C ALA A 98 -4.37 12.78 -4.80
N ARG A 99 -4.03 13.31 -3.62
CA ARG A 99 -4.86 14.28 -2.90
C ARG A 99 -5.09 15.55 -3.72
N ASP A 100 -4.05 16.11 -4.28
CA ASP A 100 -4.15 17.35 -5.07
C ASP A 100 -4.96 17.13 -6.36
N ARG A 101 -4.81 15.96 -7.01
CA ARG A 101 -5.62 15.60 -8.17
C ARG A 101 -7.10 15.46 -7.83
N ALA A 102 -7.42 14.84 -6.70
CA ALA A 102 -8.79 14.73 -6.23
C ALA A 102 -9.39 16.11 -5.96
N TRP A 103 -8.65 17.00 -5.32
CA TRP A 103 -9.06 18.39 -5.08
C TRP A 103 -9.33 19.16 -6.40
N LEU A 104 -8.41 19.02 -7.36
CA LEU A 104 -8.57 19.66 -8.69
C LEU A 104 -9.80 19.13 -9.42
N ALA A 105 -10.10 17.83 -9.31
CA ALA A 105 -11.28 17.22 -9.91
C ALA A 105 -12.58 17.79 -9.29
N GLU A 106 -12.62 17.98 -7.97
CA GLU A 106 -13.76 18.60 -7.28
C GLU A 106 -13.95 20.06 -7.66
N MET A 107 -12.86 20.81 -7.75
CA MET A 107 -12.91 22.24 -8.09
C MET A 107 -13.27 22.49 -9.56
N GLY A 108 -12.91 21.59 -10.45
CA GLY A 108 -13.18 21.71 -11.87
C GLY A 108 -12.73 23.07 -12.43
N ALA A 109 -13.62 23.77 -13.15
CA ALA A 109 -13.34 25.08 -13.73
C ALA A 109 -13.05 26.17 -12.68
N ALA A 110 -13.50 26.00 -11.43
CA ALA A 110 -13.25 26.95 -10.34
C ALA A 110 -11.76 27.02 -9.95
N ALA A 111 -10.98 25.98 -10.22
CA ALA A 111 -9.54 26.02 -9.99
C ALA A 111 -8.79 26.99 -10.92
N GLY A 112 -9.30 27.21 -12.14
CA GLY A 112 -8.76 28.17 -13.10
C GLY A 112 -7.27 28.01 -13.37
N ALA A 113 -6.53 29.12 -13.38
CA ALA A 113 -5.09 29.15 -13.61
C ALA A 113 -4.29 28.39 -12.51
N ARG A 114 -4.85 28.22 -11.33
CA ARG A 114 -4.20 27.46 -10.24
C ARG A 114 -4.02 26.00 -10.60
N ALA A 115 -4.95 25.41 -11.36
CA ALA A 115 -4.84 24.03 -11.80
C ALA A 115 -3.57 23.80 -12.62
N ALA A 116 -3.30 24.64 -13.61
CA ALA A 116 -2.11 24.55 -14.43
C ALA A 116 -0.83 24.72 -13.58
N ALA A 117 -0.82 25.67 -12.67
CA ALA A 117 0.32 25.93 -11.78
C ALA A 117 0.61 24.73 -10.86
N ILE A 118 -0.42 24.11 -10.30
CA ILE A 118 -0.26 22.92 -9.44
C ILE A 118 0.27 21.74 -10.24
N ILE A 119 -0.27 21.52 -11.45
CA ILE A 119 0.20 20.43 -12.32
C ILE A 119 1.65 20.62 -12.73
N ASP A 120 2.05 21.84 -13.10
CA ASP A 120 3.42 22.17 -13.46
C ASP A 120 4.39 21.97 -12.29
N GLU A 121 3.98 22.34 -11.09
CA GLU A 121 4.74 22.10 -9.86
C GLU A 121 4.94 20.59 -9.63
N TRP A 122 3.90 19.78 -9.81
CA TRP A 122 4.01 18.33 -9.68
C TRP A 122 4.89 17.70 -10.74
N ARG A 123 4.83 18.18 -11.98
CA ARG A 123 5.73 17.73 -13.05
C ARG A 123 7.19 17.93 -12.65
N TRP A 124 7.50 19.12 -12.15
CA TRP A 124 8.85 19.43 -11.69
C TRP A 124 9.27 18.55 -10.50
N ARG A 125 8.40 18.39 -9.49
CA ARG A 125 8.69 17.56 -8.32
C ARG A 125 8.94 16.11 -8.70
N LEU A 126 8.12 15.54 -9.56
CA LEU A 126 8.28 14.16 -10.02
C LEU A 126 9.56 13.98 -10.80
N ASP A 127 9.95 14.96 -11.62
CA ASP A 127 11.20 14.92 -12.36
C ASP A 127 12.42 14.95 -11.39
N GLN A 128 12.37 15.78 -10.34
CA GLN A 128 13.40 15.77 -9.30
C GLN A 128 13.45 14.45 -8.53
N LEU A 129 12.30 13.97 -8.11
CA LEU A 129 12.19 12.73 -7.37
C LEU A 129 12.73 11.53 -8.17
N ALA A 130 12.48 11.50 -9.48
CA ALA A 130 13.02 10.46 -10.37
C ALA A 130 14.54 10.47 -10.43
N ARG A 131 15.18 11.65 -10.37
CA ARG A 131 16.64 11.77 -10.36
C ARG A 131 17.27 11.25 -9.09
N GLU A 132 16.59 11.42 -7.95
CA GLU A 132 17.09 11.06 -6.62
C GLU A 132 16.77 9.59 -6.26
N THR A 133 15.82 8.97 -6.95
CA THR A 133 15.32 7.64 -6.62
C THR A 133 16.15 6.56 -7.32
N LEU A 134 16.72 5.64 -6.56
CA LEU A 134 17.52 4.54 -7.06
C LEU A 134 16.72 3.25 -7.25
N ASP A 135 15.65 3.08 -6.48
CA ASP A 135 14.81 1.89 -6.54
C ASP A 135 14.04 1.82 -7.87
N ARG A 136 14.19 0.69 -8.56
CA ARG A 136 13.60 0.50 -9.89
C ARG A 136 12.06 0.53 -9.89
N ARG A 137 11.43 -0.03 -8.85
CA ARG A 137 9.96 -0.06 -8.73
C ARG A 137 9.43 1.33 -8.46
N GLU A 138 10.07 2.05 -7.56
CA GLU A 138 9.68 3.44 -7.25
C GLU A 138 9.85 4.35 -8.46
N ARG A 139 10.93 4.18 -9.22
CA ARG A 139 11.13 4.94 -10.48
C ARG A 139 10.02 4.65 -11.48
N ALA A 140 9.55 3.41 -11.58
CA ALA A 140 8.43 3.05 -12.45
C ALA A 140 7.12 3.72 -12.01
N LEU A 141 6.87 3.79 -10.70
CA LEU A 141 5.69 4.48 -10.14
C LEU A 141 5.74 5.99 -10.42
N ILE A 142 6.89 6.61 -10.27
CA ILE A 142 7.08 8.03 -10.59
C ILE A 142 6.83 8.27 -12.09
N ALA A 143 7.38 7.43 -12.96
CA ALA A 143 7.20 7.56 -14.40
C ALA A 143 5.73 7.40 -14.81
N ALA A 144 5.00 6.47 -14.20
CA ALA A 144 3.58 6.30 -14.43
C ALA A 144 2.78 7.53 -14.01
N ALA A 145 3.03 8.05 -12.82
CA ALA A 145 2.39 9.26 -12.32
C ALA A 145 2.69 10.47 -13.20
N ARG A 146 3.92 10.58 -13.69
CA ARG A 146 4.34 11.66 -14.58
C ARG A 146 3.57 11.62 -15.91
N ARG A 147 3.40 10.45 -16.49
CA ARG A 147 2.62 10.26 -17.73
C ARG A 147 1.15 10.65 -17.55
N GLU A 148 0.57 10.31 -16.41
CA GLU A 148 -0.83 10.66 -16.11
C GLU A 148 -1.07 12.17 -16.02
N LEU A 149 -0.04 12.96 -15.69
CA LEU A 149 -0.13 14.43 -15.68
C LEU A 149 -0.05 15.05 -17.09
N ASP A 150 0.45 14.30 -18.06
CA ASP A 150 0.59 14.78 -19.44
C ASP A 150 -0.62 14.40 -20.33
N GLY A 151 -1.47 13.50 -19.86
CA GLY A 151 -2.71 13.09 -20.54
C GLY A 151 -3.89 13.91 -20.15
#